data_4601dff36fb27334ee66d08c70bd06b9
#
_entry.id   4601dff36fb27334ee66d08c70bd06b9
#
_cell.length_a   1.000
_cell.length_b   1.000
_cell.length_c   1.000
_cell.angle_alpha   90.00
_cell.angle_beta   90.00
_cell.angle_gamma   90.00
#
_symmetry.space_group_name_H-M   'P 1'
#
loop_
_entity.id
_entity.type
_entity.pdbx_description
1 polymer ?
#
loop_
_entity_poly.entity_id
_entity_poly.type
_entity_poly.pdbx_seq_one_letter_code
_entity_poly.pdbx_strand_id
1 'polypeptide(L)'
;AFDAGRGSYLTNDGRVQLDALLMNGADLRAGGVACVEHLRNPICAARLVLEKSPHVYFVGVGAERFAVQHGMRLCDNMELVIPREQKRLYAAQEAELAGIKDTLFSGEPPPEFLPDPMLSHDTVGAVALDRFGNLAAGTSTGGTLNKAPGRVGDSSLIGCGCYADNQSAAVSLTGWGEPIMKLVLGKWAVDRVAAGATPQQAASEAITYLFARLGGHGGVILMGPDGEVGLAHNTPRMAWGLASRDGKRLGVTRNESVEGS
;
A
#
# COMPACT_ATOMS: atom_id res chain seq x y z
N ALA A 1 14.87 0.23 1.05
CA ALA A 1 14.10 0.05 2.28
C ALA A 1 12.63 0.21 1.94
N PHE A 2 11.75 -0.53 2.59
CA PHE A 2 10.32 -0.47 2.37
C PHE A 2 9.69 0.63 3.25
N ASP A 3 8.63 1.25 2.74
CA ASP A 3 7.87 2.31 3.42
C ASP A 3 6.73 1.72 4.26
N ALA A 4 7.06 1.05 5.37
CA ALA A 4 6.07 0.40 6.23
C ALA A 4 6.51 0.23 7.68
N GLY A 5 7.22 1.21 8.22
CA GLY A 5 7.77 1.19 9.58
C GLY A 5 8.97 2.09 9.71
N ARG A 6 10.09 1.60 10.28
CA ARG A 6 11.32 2.38 10.36
C ARG A 6 11.88 2.67 8.98
N GLY A 7 12.09 3.95 8.68
CA GLY A 7 12.57 4.42 7.37
C GLY A 7 11.43 4.68 6.39
N SER A 8 10.21 4.82 6.88
CA SER A 8 9.07 5.31 6.10
C SER A 8 9.23 6.78 5.76
N TYR A 9 8.47 7.21 4.75
CA TYR A 9 8.37 8.61 4.36
C TYR A 9 7.85 9.47 5.50
N LEU A 10 8.28 10.72 5.48
CA LEU A 10 7.95 11.68 6.52
C LEU A 10 6.80 12.58 6.09
N THR A 11 5.98 12.93 7.05
CA THR A 11 5.04 14.06 6.98
C THR A 11 5.81 15.38 6.81
N ASN A 12 5.14 16.42 6.40
CA ASN A 12 5.77 17.73 6.18
C ASN A 12 6.34 18.37 7.46
N ASP A 13 5.93 17.91 8.65
CA ASP A 13 6.49 18.28 9.95
C ASP A 13 7.60 17.32 10.44
N GLY A 14 8.06 16.40 9.59
CA GLY A 14 9.22 15.54 9.84
C GLY A 14 8.94 14.28 10.67
N ARG A 15 7.69 13.88 10.85
CA ARG A 15 7.28 12.69 11.62
C ARG A 15 6.96 11.52 10.71
N VAL A 16 7.04 10.31 11.26
CA VAL A 16 6.52 9.09 10.64
C VAL A 16 5.08 8.87 11.09
N GLN A 17 4.14 8.76 10.15
CA GLN A 17 2.76 8.32 10.39
C GLN A 17 2.46 7.11 9.50
N LEU A 18 2.04 6.01 10.13
CA LEU A 18 1.90 4.71 9.49
C LEU A 18 0.43 4.28 9.44
N ASP A 19 0.11 3.57 8.36
CA ASP A 19 -1.21 2.99 8.11
C ASP A 19 -1.06 1.50 7.80
N ALA A 20 -2.02 0.67 8.20
CA ALA A 20 -2.03 -0.75 7.85
C ALA A 20 -3.44 -1.35 7.89
N LEU A 21 -3.66 -2.35 7.05
CA LEU A 21 -4.88 -3.16 7.01
C LEU A 21 -4.52 -4.65 6.86
N LEU A 22 -5.28 -5.49 7.53
CA LEU A 22 -5.29 -6.93 7.31
C LEU A 22 -6.74 -7.40 7.15
N MET A 23 -7.01 -8.27 6.18
CA MET A 23 -8.33 -8.83 5.93
C MET A 23 -8.29 -10.32 5.71
N ASN A 24 -9.25 -11.04 6.31
CA ASN A 24 -9.46 -12.48 6.17
C ASN A 24 -10.62 -12.72 5.19
N GLY A 25 -10.37 -13.43 4.12
CA GLY A 25 -11.36 -13.72 3.08
C GLY A 25 -12.41 -14.76 3.46
N ALA A 26 -12.17 -15.57 4.50
CA ALA A 26 -13.09 -16.64 4.91
C ALA A 26 -14.36 -16.10 5.56
N ASP A 27 -14.26 -15.01 6.31
CA ASP A 27 -15.35 -14.44 7.12
C ASP A 27 -15.46 -12.91 6.97
N LEU A 28 -14.68 -12.34 6.07
CA LEU A 28 -14.59 -10.90 5.78
C LEU A 28 -14.17 -10.05 6.99
N ARG A 29 -13.66 -10.66 8.07
CA ARG A 29 -13.11 -9.89 9.17
C ARG A 29 -11.92 -9.07 8.69
N ALA A 30 -11.87 -7.84 9.16
CA ALA A 30 -10.77 -6.93 8.86
C ALA A 30 -10.31 -6.23 10.14
N GLY A 31 -9.07 -5.77 10.12
CA GLY A 31 -8.52 -4.91 11.15
C GLY A 31 -7.61 -3.88 10.51
N GLY A 32 -7.89 -2.61 10.77
CA GLY A 32 -7.12 -1.49 10.22
C GLY A 32 -6.69 -0.50 11.28
N VAL A 33 -5.55 0.12 11.04
CA VAL A 33 -5.04 1.25 11.81
C VAL A 33 -4.52 2.32 10.87
N ALA A 34 -4.70 3.59 11.24
CA ALA A 34 -4.15 4.70 10.48
C ALA A 34 -3.58 5.78 11.40
N CYS A 35 -2.68 6.60 10.85
CA CYS A 35 -2.04 7.72 11.52
C CYS A 35 -1.38 7.32 12.86
N VAL A 36 -0.81 6.10 12.96
CA VAL A 36 -0.07 5.69 14.15
C VAL A 36 1.37 6.16 14.05
N GLU A 37 1.90 6.71 15.14
CA GLU A 37 3.21 7.36 15.16
C GLU A 37 4.25 6.63 16.01
N HIS A 38 3.78 5.77 16.93
CA HIS A 38 4.63 5.15 17.94
C HIS A 38 4.66 3.61 17.86
N LEU A 39 4.27 3.05 16.71
CA LEU A 39 4.27 1.61 16.46
C LEU A 39 5.32 1.25 15.39
N ARG A 40 6.29 0.38 15.72
CA ARG A 40 7.30 -0.10 14.77
C ARG A 40 6.70 -0.92 13.62
N ASN A 41 5.63 -1.67 13.93
CA ASN A 41 4.99 -2.61 13.00
C ASN A 41 3.47 -2.40 13.04
N PRO A 42 2.91 -1.44 12.26
CA PRO A 42 1.49 -1.13 12.29
C PRO A 42 0.63 -2.31 11.86
N ILE A 43 1.11 -3.20 10.99
CA ILE A 43 0.39 -4.40 10.56
C ILE A 43 0.11 -5.37 11.73
N CYS A 44 0.97 -5.40 12.75
CA CYS A 44 0.72 -6.17 13.97
C CYS A 44 -0.45 -5.59 14.77
N ALA A 45 -0.57 -4.27 14.84
CA ALA A 45 -1.73 -3.62 15.47
C ALA A 45 -3.01 -3.87 14.67
N ALA A 46 -2.97 -3.79 13.33
CA ALA A 46 -4.08 -4.16 12.46
C ALA A 46 -4.53 -5.61 12.71
N ARG A 47 -3.60 -6.55 12.88
CA ARG A 47 -3.90 -7.93 13.25
C ARG A 47 -4.59 -8.03 14.61
N LEU A 48 -4.14 -7.29 15.62
CA LEU A 48 -4.80 -7.27 16.93
C LEU A 48 -6.22 -6.73 16.83
N VAL A 49 -6.47 -5.69 16.01
CA VAL A 49 -7.82 -5.19 15.74
C VAL A 49 -8.69 -6.29 15.15
N LEU A 50 -8.20 -7.00 14.11
CA LEU A 50 -8.91 -8.11 13.48
C LEU A 50 -9.24 -9.25 14.47
N GLU A 51 -8.29 -9.61 15.34
CA GLU A 51 -8.42 -10.79 16.21
C GLU A 51 -9.12 -10.52 17.55
N LYS A 52 -9.04 -9.30 18.08
CA LYS A 52 -9.38 -8.97 19.47
C LYS A 52 -10.45 -7.90 19.63
N SER A 53 -10.84 -7.20 18.54
CA SER A 53 -11.79 -6.08 18.60
C SER A 53 -13.12 -6.43 17.95
N PRO A 54 -14.25 -5.94 18.48
CA PRO A 54 -15.52 -5.92 17.76
C PRO A 54 -15.57 -4.83 16.67
N HIS A 55 -14.63 -3.89 16.71
CA HIS A 55 -14.50 -2.82 15.70
C HIS A 55 -13.47 -3.19 14.66
N VAL A 56 -13.61 -2.67 13.45
CA VAL A 56 -12.71 -2.98 12.33
C VAL A 56 -11.60 -1.96 12.14
N TYR A 57 -11.69 -0.78 12.78
CA TYR A 57 -10.75 0.31 12.45
C TYR A 57 -10.49 1.25 13.64
N PHE A 58 -9.22 1.59 13.86
CA PHE A 58 -8.78 2.55 14.86
C PHE A 58 -7.79 3.55 14.26
N VAL A 59 -7.74 4.77 14.77
CA VAL A 59 -6.83 5.82 14.28
C VAL A 59 -6.00 6.45 15.40
N GLY A 60 -4.78 6.90 15.06
CA GLY A 60 -3.89 7.67 15.90
C GLY A 60 -3.71 7.09 17.30
N VAL A 61 -3.76 7.95 18.31
CA VAL A 61 -3.58 7.59 19.72
C VAL A 61 -4.58 6.52 20.19
N GLY A 62 -5.79 6.48 19.60
CA GLY A 62 -6.77 5.42 19.92
C GLY A 62 -6.27 4.04 19.49
N ALA A 63 -5.69 3.94 18.30
CA ALA A 63 -5.07 2.70 17.81
C ALA A 63 -3.87 2.28 18.67
N GLU A 64 -3.02 3.22 19.07
CA GLU A 64 -1.84 2.97 19.90
C GLU A 64 -2.24 2.49 21.31
N ARG A 65 -3.25 3.12 21.92
CA ARG A 65 -3.80 2.67 23.23
C ARG A 65 -4.34 1.25 23.13
N PHE A 66 -5.11 0.94 22.08
CA PHE A 66 -5.61 -0.42 21.85
C PHE A 66 -4.46 -1.42 21.70
N ALA A 67 -3.43 -1.07 20.92
CA ALA A 67 -2.26 -1.92 20.73
C ALA A 67 -1.53 -2.21 22.05
N VAL A 68 -1.33 -1.18 22.90
CA VAL A 68 -0.71 -1.32 24.22
C VAL A 68 -1.53 -2.22 25.14
N GLN A 69 -2.86 -2.07 25.17
CA GLN A 69 -3.77 -2.93 25.95
C GLN A 69 -3.64 -4.40 25.56
N HIS A 70 -3.19 -4.69 24.32
CA HIS A 70 -2.97 -6.05 23.82
C HIS A 70 -1.49 -6.44 23.74
N GLY A 71 -0.61 -5.78 24.51
CA GLY A 71 0.77 -6.18 24.73
C GLY A 71 1.81 -5.63 23.77
N MET A 72 1.44 -4.74 22.84
CA MET A 72 2.43 -4.05 21.99
C MET A 72 3.17 -2.97 22.80
N ARG A 73 4.41 -2.71 22.41
CA ARG A 73 5.23 -1.62 22.97
C ARG A 73 5.24 -0.44 22.01
N LEU A 74 5.12 0.75 22.57
CA LEU A 74 5.36 1.99 21.82
C LEU A 74 6.88 2.24 21.71
N CYS A 75 7.26 2.97 20.67
CA CYS A 75 8.61 3.52 20.47
C CYS A 75 8.53 5.04 20.36
N ASP A 76 9.66 5.71 20.49
CA ASP A 76 9.74 7.11 20.10
C ASP A 76 9.62 7.22 18.58
N ASN A 77 8.87 8.22 18.10
CA ASN A 77 8.70 8.47 16.65
C ASN A 77 10.07 8.66 15.97
N MET A 78 11.01 9.33 16.65
CA MET A 78 12.35 9.56 16.12
C MET A 78 13.16 8.28 15.91
N GLU A 79 12.81 7.17 16.55
CA GLU A 79 13.43 5.86 16.28
C GLU A 79 13.02 5.30 14.90
N LEU A 80 11.89 5.76 14.37
CA LEU A 80 11.39 5.37 13.04
C LEU A 80 12.02 6.22 11.91
N VAL A 81 12.45 7.43 12.23
CA VAL A 81 13.08 8.35 11.29
C VAL A 81 14.51 7.92 10.98
N ILE A 82 14.89 8.00 9.70
CA ILE A 82 16.28 7.75 9.27
C ILE A 82 16.83 8.94 8.49
N PRO A 83 18.15 9.18 8.52
CA PRO A 83 18.77 10.35 7.87
C PRO A 83 18.49 10.47 6.37
N ARG A 84 18.33 9.34 5.67
CA ARG A 84 17.98 9.34 4.25
C ARG A 84 16.63 10.01 3.99
N GLU A 85 15.62 9.66 4.78
CA GLU A 85 14.27 10.20 4.59
C GLU A 85 14.14 11.66 5.03
N GLN A 86 14.93 12.08 6.01
CA GLN A 86 15.04 13.52 6.35
C GLN A 86 15.62 14.34 5.18
N LYS A 87 16.69 13.84 4.53
CA LYS A 87 17.25 14.50 3.34
C LYS A 87 16.25 14.58 2.19
N ARG A 88 15.47 13.49 1.98
CA ARG A 88 14.42 13.47 0.96
C ARG A 88 13.32 14.50 1.27
N LEU A 89 12.89 14.59 2.53
CA LEU A 89 11.90 15.58 2.93
C LEU A 89 12.36 17.00 2.64
N TYR A 90 13.58 17.35 3.05
CA TYR A 90 14.13 18.68 2.78
C TYR A 90 14.21 18.98 1.28
N ALA A 91 14.67 18.03 0.47
CA ALA A 91 14.73 18.19 -0.98
C ALA A 91 13.32 18.38 -1.60
N ALA A 92 12.32 17.65 -1.11
CA ALA A 92 10.94 17.80 -1.57
C ALA A 92 10.36 19.18 -1.19
N GLN A 93 10.62 19.66 0.01
CA GLN A 93 10.18 20.98 0.48
C GLN A 93 10.86 22.12 -0.30
N GLU A 94 12.16 21.99 -0.59
CA GLU A 94 12.88 22.96 -1.43
C GLU A 94 12.32 23.00 -2.85
N ALA A 95 12.02 21.83 -3.45
CA ALA A 95 11.41 21.74 -4.77
C ALA A 95 10.01 22.38 -4.81
N GLU A 96 9.19 22.15 -3.79
CA GLU A 96 7.87 22.76 -3.66
C GLU A 96 7.98 24.30 -3.55
N LEU A 97 8.88 24.81 -2.72
CA LEU A 97 9.15 26.27 -2.60
C LEU A 97 9.66 26.86 -3.91
N ALA A 98 10.40 26.13 -4.71
CA ALA A 98 10.86 26.54 -6.05
C ALA A 98 9.74 26.48 -7.11
N GLY A 99 8.52 26.04 -6.74
CA GLY A 99 7.40 25.90 -7.64
C GLY A 99 7.51 24.69 -8.59
N ILE A 100 8.44 23.78 -8.32
CA ILE A 100 8.56 22.50 -9.02
C ILE A 100 7.41 21.62 -8.51
N LYS A 101 6.37 21.47 -9.32
CA LYS A 101 5.27 20.57 -9.00
C LYS A 101 5.75 19.12 -9.03
N ASP A 102 5.29 18.34 -8.08
CA ASP A 102 5.41 16.88 -8.15
C ASP A 102 4.60 16.37 -9.35
N THR A 103 5.30 16.13 -10.46
CA THR A 103 4.69 15.73 -11.73
C THR A 103 4.13 14.32 -11.71
N LEU A 104 4.50 13.49 -10.71
CA LEU A 104 3.92 12.15 -10.52
C LEU A 104 2.41 12.17 -10.27
N PHE A 105 1.91 13.27 -9.72
CA PHE A 105 0.49 13.44 -9.39
C PHE A 105 -0.24 14.44 -10.29
N SER A 106 0.43 15.02 -11.26
CA SER A 106 -0.17 16.03 -12.17
C SER A 106 -0.75 15.46 -13.45
N GLY A 107 -0.49 14.17 -13.76
CA GLY A 107 -0.83 13.58 -15.06
C GLY A 107 0.05 14.06 -16.22
N GLU A 108 1.02 14.92 -15.95
CA GLU A 108 2.03 15.35 -16.91
C GLU A 108 3.24 14.39 -16.85
N PRO A 109 3.92 14.14 -17.97
CA PRO A 109 5.13 13.32 -17.94
C PRO A 109 6.18 13.97 -17.01
N PRO A 110 6.91 13.17 -16.21
CA PRO A 110 7.93 13.70 -15.33
C PRO A 110 9.00 14.43 -16.16
N PRO A 111 9.52 15.57 -15.67
CA PRO A 111 10.64 16.23 -16.36
C PRO A 111 11.83 15.29 -16.41
N GLU A 112 12.59 15.35 -17.50
CA GLU A 112 13.71 14.46 -17.88
C GLU A 112 14.83 14.34 -16.82
N PHE A 113 14.79 15.13 -15.77
CA PHE A 113 15.81 15.28 -14.72
C PHE A 113 15.30 15.30 -13.28
N LEU A 114 14.17 14.66 -12.96
CA LEU A 114 13.87 14.45 -11.55
C LEU A 114 14.78 13.35 -10.99
N PRO A 115 15.58 13.65 -9.93
CA PRO A 115 16.36 12.62 -9.30
C PRO A 115 15.42 11.53 -8.72
N ASP A 116 15.79 10.26 -8.92
CA ASP A 116 15.14 9.02 -8.47
C ASP A 116 14.47 9.03 -7.06
N PRO A 117 14.74 9.99 -6.15
CA PRO A 117 14.09 10.07 -4.85
C PRO A 117 12.61 10.48 -4.83
N MET A 118 12.11 11.16 -5.86
CA MET A 118 10.71 11.67 -5.86
C MET A 118 9.70 10.67 -6.40
N LEU A 119 10.16 9.53 -6.93
CA LEU A 119 9.35 8.56 -7.68
C LEU A 119 8.91 7.33 -6.86
N SER A 120 9.13 7.26 -5.55
CA SER A 120 8.89 6.01 -4.84
C SER A 120 7.64 6.02 -3.95
N HIS A 121 6.68 5.20 -4.32
CA HIS A 121 5.68 4.64 -3.44
C HIS A 121 6.16 3.24 -3.06
N ASP A 122 6.48 3.00 -1.79
CA ASP A 122 7.09 1.75 -1.34
C ASP A 122 6.19 1.02 -0.33
N THR A 123 4.88 1.10 -0.51
CA THR A 123 3.89 0.33 0.24
C THR A 123 4.24 -1.15 0.19
N VAL A 124 4.20 -1.84 1.33
CA VAL A 124 4.36 -3.28 1.41
C VAL A 124 3.00 -3.93 1.39
N GLY A 125 2.80 -4.87 0.46
CA GLY A 125 1.58 -5.64 0.36
C GLY A 125 1.84 -7.14 0.27
N ALA A 126 0.90 -7.93 0.76
CA ALA A 126 0.91 -9.38 0.65
C ALA A 126 -0.50 -9.92 0.44
N VAL A 127 -0.61 -10.91 -0.43
CA VAL A 127 -1.79 -11.75 -0.59
C VAL A 127 -1.38 -13.21 -0.35
N ALA A 128 -2.23 -13.99 0.29
CA ALA A 128 -1.91 -15.35 0.66
C ALA A 128 -3.12 -16.27 0.51
N LEU A 129 -2.86 -17.52 0.12
CA LEU A 129 -3.81 -18.62 0.15
C LEU A 129 -3.24 -19.71 1.08
N ASP A 130 -4.02 -20.11 2.07
CA ASP A 130 -3.62 -21.19 2.98
C ASP A 130 -3.97 -22.57 2.42
N ARG A 131 -3.52 -23.63 3.11
CA ARG A 131 -3.79 -25.03 2.72
C ARG A 131 -5.26 -25.44 2.86
N PHE A 132 -6.09 -24.61 3.46
CA PHE A 132 -7.51 -24.85 3.66
C PHE A 132 -8.38 -24.08 2.65
N GLY A 133 -7.75 -23.35 1.73
CA GLY A 133 -8.44 -22.52 0.73
C GLY A 133 -8.84 -21.13 1.24
N ASN A 134 -8.29 -20.67 2.37
CA ASN A 134 -8.59 -19.33 2.86
C ASN A 134 -7.63 -18.30 2.28
N LEU A 135 -8.20 -17.26 1.73
CA LEU A 135 -7.49 -16.08 1.26
C LEU A 135 -7.30 -15.05 2.36
N ALA A 136 -6.20 -14.36 2.33
CA ALA A 136 -5.92 -13.20 3.18
C ALA A 136 -5.15 -12.14 2.40
N ALA A 137 -5.37 -10.88 2.74
CA ALA A 137 -4.63 -9.74 2.21
C ALA A 137 -4.17 -8.83 3.34
N GLY A 138 -3.00 -8.23 3.18
CA GLY A 138 -2.46 -7.25 4.10
C GLY A 138 -1.66 -6.19 3.38
N THR A 139 -1.79 -4.94 3.83
CA THR A 139 -1.10 -3.79 3.26
C THR A 139 -0.63 -2.89 4.39
N SER A 140 0.59 -2.35 4.27
CA SER A 140 1.20 -1.48 5.28
C SER A 140 2.06 -0.41 4.61
N THR A 141 1.97 0.83 5.09
CA THR A 141 2.62 1.98 4.46
C THR A 141 2.93 3.11 5.44
N GLY A 142 3.89 3.96 5.08
CA GLY A 142 4.07 5.30 5.64
C GLY A 142 3.44 6.40 4.77
N GLY A 143 2.78 6.02 3.67
CA GLY A 143 2.09 6.96 2.77
C GLY A 143 3.02 7.63 1.76
N THR A 144 2.83 8.92 1.52
CA THR A 144 3.62 9.70 0.56
C THR A 144 4.58 10.64 1.27
N LEU A 145 5.71 10.92 0.65
CA LEU A 145 6.69 11.89 1.14
C LEU A 145 6.05 13.28 1.23
N ASN A 146 6.39 14.03 2.29
CA ASN A 146 5.92 15.41 2.50
C ASN A 146 4.38 15.52 2.67
N LYS A 147 3.71 14.42 3.01
CA LYS A 147 2.26 14.43 3.24
C LYS A 147 1.88 15.32 4.44
N ALA A 148 0.69 15.89 4.42
CA ALA A 148 0.13 16.57 5.58
C ALA A 148 -0.07 15.58 6.74
N PRO A 149 0.19 15.96 8.01
CA PRO A 149 -0.16 15.16 9.17
C PRO A 149 -1.66 14.81 9.15
N GLY A 150 -1.96 13.53 9.40
CA GLY A 150 -3.34 13.03 9.33
C GLY A 150 -3.82 12.62 7.93
N ARG A 151 -3.02 12.78 6.87
CA ARG A 151 -3.36 12.24 5.55
C ARG A 151 -3.26 10.73 5.56
N VAL A 152 -4.34 10.07 5.19
CA VAL A 152 -4.46 8.62 5.01
C VAL A 152 -4.55 8.30 3.52
N GLY A 153 -3.79 7.29 3.06
CA GLY A 153 -3.86 6.74 1.71
C GLY A 153 -4.84 5.57 1.60
N ASP A 154 -4.77 4.89 0.46
CA ASP A 154 -5.58 3.70 0.16
C ASP A 154 -5.26 2.49 1.04
N SER A 155 -4.01 2.34 1.47
CA SER A 155 -3.44 1.09 2.01
C SER A 155 -4.16 0.54 3.23
N SER A 156 -4.72 1.40 4.09
CA SER A 156 -5.47 0.97 5.28
C SER A 156 -6.99 0.95 5.09
N LEU A 157 -7.50 1.33 3.91
CA LEU A 157 -8.93 1.39 3.65
C LEU A 157 -9.43 0.11 2.97
N ILE A 158 -10.43 -0.53 3.61
CA ILE A 158 -11.05 -1.75 3.11
C ILE A 158 -11.63 -1.52 1.72
N GLY A 159 -11.24 -2.37 0.77
CA GLY A 159 -11.68 -2.27 -0.62
C GLY A 159 -10.93 -1.26 -1.47
N CYS A 160 -10.10 -0.39 -0.87
CA CYS A 160 -9.25 0.54 -1.61
C CYS A 160 -7.88 -0.08 -1.88
N GLY A 161 -6.98 -0.08 -0.91
CA GLY A 161 -5.62 -0.64 -1.06
C GLY A 161 -5.50 -2.12 -0.69
N CYS A 162 -6.51 -2.70 -0.05
CA CYS A 162 -6.50 -4.09 0.41
C CYS A 162 -7.93 -4.65 0.49
N TYR A 163 -8.10 -5.90 0.02
CA TYR A 163 -9.35 -6.65 0.19
C TYR A 163 -9.10 -8.15 0.09
N ALA A 164 -9.89 -8.97 0.77
CA ALA A 164 -9.87 -10.43 0.62
C ALA A 164 -11.26 -11.04 0.77
N ASP A 165 -11.60 -11.96 -0.13
CA ASP A 165 -12.85 -12.70 -0.12
C ASP A 165 -12.61 -14.09 -0.74
N ASN A 166 -12.88 -15.17 0.01
CA ASN A 166 -12.70 -16.54 -0.47
C ASN A 166 -13.58 -16.87 -1.69
N GLN A 167 -14.66 -16.10 -1.92
CA GLN A 167 -15.54 -16.28 -3.06
C GLN A 167 -14.97 -15.68 -4.36
N SER A 168 -13.86 -14.95 -4.29
CA SER A 168 -13.31 -14.25 -5.46
C SER A 168 -11.79 -14.16 -5.46
N ALA A 169 -11.20 -13.23 -4.69
CA ALA A 169 -9.76 -13.03 -4.68
C ALA A 169 -9.27 -12.29 -3.43
N ALA A 170 -7.96 -12.31 -3.21
CA ALA A 170 -7.26 -11.38 -2.34
C ALA A 170 -6.46 -10.38 -3.19
N VAL A 171 -6.41 -9.11 -2.75
CA VAL A 171 -5.74 -8.02 -3.47
C VAL A 171 -4.99 -7.11 -2.50
N SER A 172 -3.83 -6.62 -2.94
CA SER A 172 -3.10 -5.52 -2.33
C SER A 172 -2.59 -4.57 -3.41
N LEU A 173 -2.70 -3.27 -3.15
CA LEU A 173 -2.33 -2.21 -4.08
C LEU A 173 -1.25 -1.31 -3.46
N THR A 174 -0.55 -0.62 -4.36
CA THR A 174 0.41 0.45 -4.07
C THR A 174 0.29 1.52 -5.14
N GLY A 175 0.67 2.77 -4.83
CA GLY A 175 0.68 3.84 -5.81
C GLY A 175 0.09 5.13 -5.29
N TRP A 176 -0.47 5.93 -6.20
CA TRP A 176 -1.14 7.17 -5.84
C TRP A 176 -2.49 6.88 -5.16
N GLY A 177 -2.53 7.06 -3.84
CA GLY A 177 -3.63 6.61 -3.00
C GLY A 177 -4.97 7.29 -3.31
N GLU A 178 -4.98 8.58 -3.65
CA GLU A 178 -6.21 9.34 -3.88
C GLU A 178 -7.05 8.82 -5.06
N PRO A 179 -6.48 8.54 -6.26
CA PRO A 179 -7.20 7.86 -7.32
C PRO A 179 -7.66 6.45 -6.94
N ILE A 180 -6.80 5.68 -6.28
CA ILE A 180 -7.11 4.31 -5.83
C ILE A 180 -8.33 4.32 -4.89
N MET A 181 -8.36 5.26 -3.92
CA MET A 181 -9.48 5.43 -2.99
C MET A 181 -10.78 5.83 -3.71
N LYS A 182 -10.71 6.82 -4.61
CA LYS A 182 -11.89 7.30 -5.35
C LYS A 182 -12.55 6.22 -6.20
N LEU A 183 -11.76 5.26 -6.70
CA LEU A 183 -12.25 4.14 -7.52
C LEU A 183 -12.61 2.91 -6.70
N VAL A 184 -12.28 2.88 -5.38
CA VAL A 184 -12.38 1.68 -4.53
C VAL A 184 -11.72 0.48 -5.23
N LEU A 185 -10.51 0.72 -5.75
CA LEU A 185 -9.90 -0.06 -6.82
C LEU A 185 -9.63 -1.52 -6.41
N GLY A 186 -9.32 -1.77 -5.13
CA GLY A 186 -9.12 -3.13 -4.62
C GLY A 186 -10.40 -3.97 -4.73
N LYS A 187 -11.52 -3.45 -4.28
CA LYS A 187 -12.81 -4.15 -4.38
C LYS A 187 -13.22 -4.29 -5.84
N TRP A 188 -13.03 -3.25 -6.66
CA TRP A 188 -13.29 -3.32 -8.09
C TRP A 188 -12.52 -4.47 -8.76
N ALA A 189 -11.21 -4.62 -8.47
CA ALA A 189 -10.38 -5.69 -9.03
C ALA A 189 -10.86 -7.10 -8.60
N VAL A 190 -11.22 -7.25 -7.32
CA VAL A 190 -11.77 -8.50 -6.79
C VAL A 190 -13.11 -8.86 -7.44
N ASP A 191 -13.97 -7.86 -7.72
CA ASP A 191 -15.24 -8.06 -8.42
C ASP A 191 -15.04 -8.51 -9.88
N ARG A 192 -13.94 -8.10 -10.54
CA ARG A 192 -13.59 -8.63 -11.88
C ARG A 192 -13.32 -10.13 -11.83
N VAL A 193 -12.60 -10.61 -10.80
CA VAL A 193 -12.39 -12.04 -10.60
C VAL A 193 -13.71 -12.76 -10.31
N ALA A 194 -14.56 -12.20 -9.46
CA ALA A 194 -15.91 -12.75 -9.20
C ALA A 194 -16.76 -12.83 -10.46
N ALA A 195 -16.56 -11.93 -11.42
CA ALA A 195 -17.23 -11.93 -12.73
C ALA A 195 -16.57 -12.84 -13.77
N GLY A 196 -15.56 -13.64 -13.41
CA GLY A 196 -14.92 -14.65 -14.27
C GLY A 196 -13.61 -14.23 -14.93
N ALA A 197 -13.05 -13.06 -14.63
CA ALA A 197 -11.71 -12.71 -15.07
C ALA A 197 -10.66 -13.53 -14.29
N THR A 198 -9.55 -13.88 -14.95
CA THR A 198 -8.40 -14.43 -14.22
C THR A 198 -7.77 -13.36 -13.33
N PRO A 199 -7.04 -13.71 -12.25
CA PRO A 199 -6.33 -12.74 -11.43
C PRO A 199 -5.39 -11.84 -12.24
N GLN A 200 -4.73 -12.36 -13.27
CA GLN A 200 -3.86 -11.58 -14.15
C GLN A 200 -4.65 -10.59 -15.03
N GLN A 201 -5.79 -11.00 -15.57
CA GLN A 201 -6.67 -10.09 -16.33
C GLN A 201 -7.20 -8.98 -15.43
N ALA A 202 -7.71 -9.31 -14.23
CA ALA A 202 -8.21 -8.34 -13.26
C ALA A 202 -7.13 -7.34 -12.84
N ALA A 203 -5.88 -7.79 -12.64
CA ALA A 203 -4.74 -6.92 -12.34
C ALA A 203 -4.47 -5.92 -13.48
N SER A 204 -4.39 -6.39 -14.71
CA SER A 204 -4.14 -5.55 -15.90
C SER A 204 -5.28 -4.55 -16.13
N GLU A 205 -6.52 -5.00 -16.00
CA GLU A 205 -7.71 -4.14 -16.12
C GLU A 205 -7.77 -3.07 -15.03
N ALA A 206 -7.39 -3.40 -13.77
CA ALA A 206 -7.38 -2.45 -12.67
C ALA A 206 -6.40 -1.29 -12.91
N ILE A 207 -5.20 -1.59 -13.39
CA ILE A 207 -4.20 -0.55 -13.73
C ILE A 207 -4.64 0.28 -14.92
N THR A 208 -5.21 -0.34 -15.95
CA THR A 208 -5.78 0.37 -17.11
C THR A 208 -6.93 1.29 -16.68
N TYR A 209 -7.83 0.80 -15.82
CA TYR A 209 -8.96 1.56 -15.30
C TYR A 209 -8.50 2.75 -14.45
N LEU A 210 -7.52 2.54 -13.56
CA LEU A 210 -6.91 3.59 -12.74
C LEU A 210 -6.37 4.75 -13.59
N PHE A 211 -5.59 4.41 -14.62
CA PHE A 211 -5.00 5.40 -15.51
C PHE A 211 -6.06 6.11 -16.37
N ALA A 212 -6.93 5.35 -17.03
CA ALA A 212 -7.92 5.89 -17.96
C ALA A 212 -8.94 6.82 -17.26
N ARG A 213 -9.28 6.54 -15.99
CA ARG A 213 -10.30 7.32 -15.27
C ARG A 213 -9.74 8.56 -14.58
N LEU A 214 -8.53 8.49 -14.03
CA LEU A 214 -8.00 9.51 -13.13
C LEU A 214 -6.51 9.83 -13.36
N GLY A 215 -5.89 9.31 -14.43
CA GLY A 215 -4.45 9.46 -14.66
C GLY A 215 -3.60 8.83 -13.55
N GLY A 216 -4.18 7.91 -12.77
CA GLY A 216 -3.53 7.36 -11.60
C GLY A 216 -2.44 6.36 -11.94
N HIS A 217 -1.41 6.32 -11.09
CA HIS A 217 -0.29 5.38 -11.20
C HIS A 217 -0.24 4.46 -9.99
N GLY A 218 0.13 3.19 -10.22
CA GLY A 218 0.24 2.23 -9.14
C GLY A 218 0.62 0.84 -9.61
N GLY A 219 0.57 -0.08 -8.65
CA GLY A 219 0.77 -1.50 -8.86
C GLY A 219 -0.21 -2.32 -8.02
N VAL A 220 -0.50 -3.52 -8.48
CA VAL A 220 -1.44 -4.43 -7.86
C VAL A 220 -0.94 -5.85 -7.89
N ILE A 221 -1.17 -6.58 -6.82
CA ILE A 221 -1.04 -8.02 -6.74
C ILE A 221 -2.38 -8.64 -6.36
N LEU A 222 -2.76 -9.71 -7.05
CA LEU A 222 -3.95 -10.51 -6.76
C LEU A 222 -3.60 -11.99 -6.59
N MET A 223 -4.45 -12.69 -5.84
CA MET A 223 -4.44 -14.14 -5.73
C MET A 223 -5.86 -14.68 -5.77
N GLY A 224 -6.14 -15.59 -6.68
CA GLY A 224 -7.41 -16.32 -6.78
C GLY A 224 -7.51 -17.46 -5.78
N PRO A 225 -8.72 -18.03 -5.61
CA PRO A 225 -8.95 -19.15 -4.69
C PRO A 225 -8.30 -20.46 -5.11
N ASP A 226 -7.88 -20.57 -6.36
CA ASP A 226 -7.13 -21.67 -6.95
C ASP A 226 -5.60 -21.52 -6.81
N GLY A 227 -5.13 -20.37 -6.28
CA GLY A 227 -3.72 -20.03 -6.15
C GLY A 227 -3.11 -19.38 -7.39
N GLU A 228 -3.90 -19.09 -8.43
CA GLU A 228 -3.45 -18.27 -9.54
C GLU A 228 -3.13 -16.86 -9.05
N VAL A 229 -2.07 -16.26 -9.61
CA VAL A 229 -1.61 -14.92 -9.23
C VAL A 229 -1.71 -13.95 -10.39
N GLY A 230 -2.07 -12.71 -10.08
CA GLY A 230 -2.04 -11.59 -10.99
C GLY A 230 -1.12 -10.48 -10.48
N LEU A 231 -0.41 -9.84 -11.39
CA LEU A 231 0.48 -8.72 -11.11
C LEU A 231 0.46 -7.75 -12.27
N ALA A 232 0.23 -6.47 -11.98
CA ALA A 232 0.31 -5.40 -12.97
C ALA A 232 0.74 -4.09 -12.33
N HIS A 233 1.36 -3.20 -13.11
CA HIS A 233 1.71 -1.83 -12.70
C HIS A 233 1.90 -0.95 -13.93
N ASN A 234 1.76 0.37 -13.75
CA ASN A 234 2.10 1.40 -14.72
C ASN A 234 3.14 2.40 -14.19
N THR A 235 3.80 2.05 -13.10
CA THR A 235 5.00 2.74 -12.58
C THR A 235 6.24 2.24 -13.32
N PRO A 236 7.39 2.95 -13.29
CA PRO A 236 8.59 2.49 -14.00
C PRO A 236 9.06 1.10 -13.58
N ARG A 237 8.90 0.73 -12.30
CA ARG A 237 9.27 -0.60 -11.78
C ARG A 237 8.45 -0.98 -10.57
N MET A 238 8.24 -2.29 -10.39
CA MET A 238 7.63 -2.86 -9.20
C MET A 238 8.41 -4.11 -8.77
N ALA A 239 8.84 -4.13 -7.50
CA ALA A 239 9.45 -5.31 -6.88
C ALA A 239 8.34 -6.26 -6.41
N TRP A 240 8.55 -7.56 -6.61
CA TRP A 240 7.60 -8.60 -6.19
C TRP A 240 8.30 -9.86 -5.69
N GLY A 241 7.58 -10.63 -4.90
CA GLY A 241 8.00 -11.96 -4.47
C GLY A 241 6.84 -12.93 -4.47
N LEU A 242 7.11 -14.17 -4.86
CA LEU A 242 6.18 -15.28 -4.80
C LEU A 242 6.82 -16.43 -4.03
N ALA A 243 6.09 -16.99 -3.07
CA ALA A 243 6.46 -18.21 -2.37
C ALA A 243 5.37 -19.27 -2.56
N SER A 244 5.75 -20.47 -2.97
CA SER A 244 4.86 -21.62 -3.14
C SER A 244 5.57 -22.89 -2.63
N ARG A 245 4.91 -24.05 -2.75
CA ARG A 245 5.54 -25.35 -2.46
C ARG A 245 6.74 -25.64 -3.37
N ASP A 246 6.73 -25.10 -4.58
CA ASP A 246 7.78 -25.29 -5.60
C ASP A 246 9.00 -24.38 -5.37
N GLY A 247 8.95 -23.52 -4.35
CA GLY A 247 10.03 -22.62 -4.00
C GLY A 247 9.67 -21.17 -3.93
N LYS A 248 10.70 -20.31 -3.97
CA LYS A 248 10.58 -18.85 -3.89
C LYS A 248 11.11 -18.22 -5.17
N ARG A 249 10.38 -17.25 -5.69
CA ARG A 249 10.80 -16.41 -6.82
C ARG A 249 10.72 -14.95 -6.41
N LEU A 250 11.73 -14.17 -6.80
CA LEU A 250 11.80 -12.73 -6.58
C LEU A 250 12.08 -12.07 -7.92
N GLY A 251 11.52 -10.90 -8.14
CA GLY A 251 11.74 -10.15 -9.36
C GLY A 251 11.44 -8.67 -9.22
N VAL A 252 11.84 -7.94 -10.24
CA VAL A 252 11.46 -6.55 -10.47
C VAL A 252 10.93 -6.50 -11.90
N THR A 253 9.66 -6.15 -12.05
CA THR A 253 9.08 -5.88 -13.36
C THR A 253 9.39 -4.43 -13.75
N ARG A 254 9.74 -4.20 -15.00
CA ARG A 254 9.96 -2.89 -15.59
C ARG A 254 8.89 -2.62 -16.64
N ASN A 255 8.43 -1.38 -16.71
CA ASN A 255 7.51 -0.94 -17.74
C ASN A 255 8.32 -0.23 -18.84
N GLU A 256 8.64 -0.94 -19.91
CA GLU A 256 9.46 -0.44 -21.01
C GLU A 256 8.82 0.74 -21.75
N SER A 257 7.51 0.94 -21.65
CA SER A 257 6.81 2.08 -22.26
C SER A 257 7.05 3.43 -21.58
N VAL A 258 7.64 3.43 -20.39
CA VAL A 258 7.95 4.66 -19.62
C VAL A 258 9.42 5.06 -19.77
N GLU A 259 10.30 4.14 -20.21
CA GLU A 259 11.73 4.41 -20.40
C GLU A 259 12.07 4.97 -21.81
N GLY A 260 11.11 5.11 -22.71
CA GLY A 260 11.31 5.45 -24.14
C GLY A 260 10.57 6.69 -24.65
N SER A 261 10.06 7.55 -23.76
CA SER A 261 9.34 8.78 -24.17
C SER A 261 9.99 10.04 -23.62
#